data_05d6ea52c1fad5b434c4f8e78f972ebd
#
_entry.id   05d6ea52c1fad5b434c4f8e78f972ebd
#
_cell.length_a   1.000
_cell.length_b   1.000
_cell.length_c   1.000
_cell.angle_alpha   90.00
_cell.angle_beta   90.00
_cell.angle_gamma   90.00
#
_symmetry.space_group_name_H-M   'P 1'
#
loop_
_entity.id
_entity.type
_entity.pdbx_description
1 polymer ?
#
loop_
_entity_poly.entity_id
_entity_poly.type
_entity_poly.pdbx_seq_one_letter_code
_entity_poly.pdbx_strand_id
1 'polypeptide(L)'
;MWYEAGFLGENKKRMTFFTNMITVLQTLVIALGAGLGVWGGINLLEGYGNDNPGAQSQGIKQLMAGGGVCLIGVKLIPLLAGLF
;
A
#
# COMPACT_ATOMS: atom_id res chain seq x y z
N MET A 1 -4.46 -22.12 -35.51
CA MET A 1 -5.49 -21.22 -35.00
C MET A 1 -6.03 -21.63 -33.65
N TRP A 2 -6.40 -22.88 -33.49
CA TRP A 2 -6.96 -23.36 -32.23
C TRP A 2 -5.97 -23.21 -31.05
N TYR A 3 -4.70 -23.54 -31.29
CA TYR A 3 -3.68 -23.42 -30.23
C TYR A 3 -3.39 -21.95 -29.90
N GLU A 4 -3.50 -21.05 -30.88
CA GLU A 4 -3.33 -19.61 -30.64
C GLU A 4 -4.43 -19.08 -29.76
N ALA A 5 -5.67 -19.47 -30.00
CA ALA A 5 -6.80 -19.07 -29.15
C ALA A 5 -6.63 -19.57 -27.72
N GLY A 6 -6.19 -20.82 -27.56
CA GLY A 6 -5.93 -21.39 -26.24
C GLY A 6 -4.79 -20.67 -25.53
N PHE A 7 -3.69 -20.40 -26.25
CA PHE A 7 -2.55 -19.69 -25.72
C PHE A 7 -2.93 -18.28 -25.24
N LEU A 8 -3.67 -17.54 -26.07
CA LEU A 8 -4.12 -16.20 -25.72
C LEU A 8 -5.07 -16.21 -24.52
N GLY A 9 -5.94 -17.23 -24.45
CA GLY A 9 -6.84 -17.37 -23.31
C GLY A 9 -6.09 -17.66 -22.01
N GLU A 10 -5.07 -18.51 -22.06
CA GLU A 10 -4.23 -18.80 -20.90
C GLU A 10 -3.44 -17.57 -20.48
N ASN A 11 -2.88 -16.83 -21.42
CA ASN A 11 -2.16 -15.59 -21.12
C ASN A 11 -3.07 -14.57 -20.46
N LYS A 12 -4.29 -14.40 -20.96
CA LYS A 12 -5.26 -13.48 -20.34
C LYS A 12 -5.58 -13.91 -18.92
N LYS A 13 -5.77 -15.20 -18.67
CA LYS A 13 -6.06 -15.71 -17.34
C LYS A 13 -4.90 -15.46 -16.39
N ARG A 14 -3.67 -15.70 -16.84
CA ARG A 14 -2.47 -15.45 -16.04
C ARG A 14 -2.32 -13.97 -15.71
N MET A 15 -2.49 -13.11 -16.72
CA MET A 15 -2.40 -11.66 -16.51
C MET A 15 -3.50 -11.16 -15.58
N THR A 16 -4.72 -11.70 -15.70
CA THR A 16 -5.81 -11.34 -14.80
C THR A 16 -5.48 -11.77 -13.37
N PHE A 17 -4.94 -12.98 -13.22
CA PHE A 17 -4.54 -13.48 -11.91
C PHE A 17 -3.47 -12.57 -11.28
N PHE A 18 -2.42 -12.24 -12.03
CA PHE A 18 -1.37 -11.35 -11.56
C PHE A 18 -1.90 -9.98 -11.20
N THR A 19 -2.78 -9.42 -12.07
CA THR A 19 -3.38 -8.12 -11.82
C THR A 19 -4.19 -8.14 -10.54
N ASN A 20 -4.97 -9.19 -10.32
CA ASN A 20 -5.76 -9.33 -9.09
C ASN A 20 -4.88 -9.45 -7.86
N MET A 21 -3.79 -10.23 -7.96
CA MET A 21 -2.84 -10.38 -6.86
C MET A 21 -2.19 -9.04 -6.52
N ILE A 22 -1.79 -8.28 -7.52
CA ILE A 22 -1.16 -6.97 -7.33
C ILE A 22 -2.16 -6.00 -6.71
N THR A 23 -3.42 -6.03 -7.13
CA THR A 23 -4.46 -5.19 -6.54
C THR A 23 -4.68 -5.52 -5.07
N VAL A 24 -4.72 -6.80 -4.72
CA VAL A 24 -4.85 -7.24 -3.33
C VAL A 24 -3.64 -6.78 -2.51
N LEU A 25 -2.43 -6.97 -3.04
CA LEU A 25 -1.21 -6.53 -2.38
C LEU A 25 -1.22 -5.01 -2.16
N GLN A 26 -1.59 -4.26 -3.19
CA GLN A 26 -1.70 -2.81 -3.10
C GLN A 26 -2.69 -2.39 -2.00
N THR A 27 -3.84 -3.03 -1.95
CA THR A 27 -4.87 -2.75 -0.94
C THR A 27 -4.34 -3.03 0.46
N LEU A 28 -3.64 -4.15 0.65
CA LEU A 28 -3.06 -4.51 1.94
C LEU A 28 -2.00 -3.51 2.37
N VAL A 29 -1.11 -3.12 1.47
CA VAL A 29 -0.05 -2.15 1.76
C VAL A 29 -0.66 -0.80 2.14
N ILE A 30 -1.65 -0.33 1.38
CA ILE A 30 -2.31 0.94 1.66
C ILE A 30 -3.05 0.86 3.00
N ALA A 31 -3.71 -0.25 3.29
CA ALA A 31 -4.42 -0.44 4.55
C ALA A 31 -3.46 -0.40 5.74
N LEU A 32 -2.31 -1.06 5.63
CA LEU A 32 -1.29 -1.03 6.67
C LEU A 32 -0.73 0.38 6.87
N GLY A 33 -0.46 1.07 5.76
CA GLY A 33 0.01 2.45 5.81
C GLY A 33 -1.01 3.39 6.43
N ALA A 34 -2.28 3.25 6.06
CA ALA A 34 -3.36 4.04 6.63
C ALA A 34 -3.53 3.77 8.12
N GLY A 35 -3.47 2.49 8.53
CA GLY A 35 -3.55 2.12 9.94
C GLY A 35 -2.42 2.74 10.76
N LEU A 36 -1.20 2.67 10.25
CA LEU A 36 -0.04 3.27 10.91
C LEU A 36 -0.17 4.79 10.94
N GLY A 37 -0.66 5.39 9.86
CA GLY A 37 -0.90 6.83 9.81
C GLY A 37 -1.93 7.29 10.82
N VAL A 38 -3.02 6.55 10.98
CA VAL A 38 -4.05 6.86 11.98
C VAL A 38 -3.48 6.74 13.39
N TRP A 39 -2.72 5.68 13.64
CA TRP A 39 -2.06 5.50 14.93
C TRP A 39 -1.11 6.66 15.23
N GLY A 40 -0.29 7.04 14.24
CA GLY A 40 0.61 8.18 14.37
C GLY A 40 -0.13 9.48 14.64
N GLY A 41 -1.25 9.70 13.98
CA GLY A 41 -2.11 10.85 14.21
C GLY A 41 -2.65 10.89 15.64
N ILE A 42 -3.10 9.75 16.16
CA ILE A 42 -3.58 9.64 17.54
C ILE A 42 -2.46 9.96 18.52
N ASN A 43 -1.28 9.37 18.31
CA ASN A 43 -0.12 9.65 19.18
C ASN A 43 0.29 11.11 19.14
N LEU A 44 0.23 11.72 17.98
CA LEU A 44 0.55 13.14 17.81
C LEU A 44 -0.42 14.01 18.60
N LEU A 45 -1.72 13.73 18.48
CA LEU A 45 -2.76 14.47 19.20
C LEU A 45 -2.62 14.29 20.71
N GLU A 46 -2.35 13.07 21.17
CA GLU A 46 -2.11 12.81 22.59
C GLU A 46 -0.87 13.56 23.09
N GLY A 47 0.19 13.58 22.26
CA GLY A 47 1.39 14.31 22.60
C GLY A 47 1.15 15.80 22.76
N TYR A 48 0.39 16.40 21.89
CA TYR A 48 0.03 17.81 21.99
C TYR A 48 -0.92 18.07 23.17
N GLY A 49 -1.89 17.17 23.38
CA GLY A 49 -2.85 17.33 24.47
C GLY A 49 -2.22 17.21 25.85
N ASN A 50 -1.19 16.38 26.00
CA ASN A 50 -0.53 16.10 27.27
C ASN A 50 0.84 16.76 27.40
N ASP A 51 1.22 17.61 26.46
CA ASP A 51 2.55 18.24 26.43
C ASP A 51 3.68 17.21 26.51
N ASN A 52 3.54 16.12 25.77
CA ASN A 52 4.52 15.03 25.78
C ASN A 52 5.34 15.05 24.49
N PRO A 53 6.58 15.59 24.51
CA PRO A 53 7.39 15.67 23.30
C PRO A 53 7.76 14.30 22.73
N GLY A 54 7.87 13.28 23.58
CA GLY A 54 8.15 11.91 23.13
C GLY A 54 7.02 11.35 22.30
N ALA A 55 5.78 11.54 22.73
CA ALA A 55 4.61 11.10 21.97
C ALA A 55 4.45 11.89 20.67
N GLN A 56 4.74 13.19 20.69
CA GLN A 56 4.72 14.02 19.48
C GLN A 56 5.71 13.52 18.44
N SER A 57 6.97 13.27 18.87
CA SER A 57 8.02 12.78 17.99
C SER A 57 7.69 11.41 17.42
N GLN A 58 7.18 10.51 18.23
CA GLN A 58 6.78 9.18 17.81
C GLN A 58 5.61 9.24 16.82
N GLY A 59 4.62 10.08 17.11
CA GLY A 59 3.46 10.27 16.25
C GLY A 59 3.84 10.79 14.87
N ILE A 60 4.76 11.75 14.80
CA ILE A 60 5.26 12.29 13.55
C ILE A 60 5.99 11.20 12.75
N LYS A 61 6.86 10.43 13.40
CA LYS A 61 7.58 9.33 12.74
C LYS A 61 6.62 8.28 12.17
N GLN A 62 5.62 7.90 12.95
CA GLN A 62 4.62 6.93 12.54
C GLN A 62 3.76 7.46 11.39
N LEU A 63 3.39 8.73 11.45
CA LEU A 63 2.61 9.37 10.40
C LEU A 63 3.40 9.42 9.10
N MET A 64 4.68 9.78 9.15
CA MET A 64 5.54 9.81 7.98
C MET A 64 5.74 8.41 7.41
N ALA A 65 5.95 7.41 8.27
CA ALA A 65 6.10 6.02 7.85
C ALA A 65 4.82 5.52 7.19
N GLY A 66 3.66 5.79 7.79
CA GLY A 66 2.37 5.41 7.24
C GLY A 66 2.11 6.07 5.88
N GLY A 67 2.40 7.37 5.77
CA GLY A 67 2.29 8.10 4.52
C GLY A 67 3.24 7.55 3.46
N GLY A 68 4.48 7.23 3.84
CA GLY A 68 5.45 6.62 2.93
C GLY A 68 5.00 5.27 2.42
N VAL A 69 4.47 4.42 3.29
CA VAL A 69 3.94 3.10 2.90
C VAL A 69 2.75 3.27 1.96
N CYS A 70 1.85 4.22 2.23
CA CYS A 70 0.74 4.51 1.33
C CYS A 70 1.22 4.96 -0.04
N LEU A 71 2.23 5.83 -0.10
CA LEU A 71 2.80 6.28 -1.37
C LEU A 71 3.41 5.12 -2.15
N ILE A 72 4.12 4.22 -1.46
CA ILE A 72 4.66 3.02 -2.09
C ILE A 72 3.53 2.18 -2.69
N GLY A 73 2.44 1.98 -1.94
CA GLY A 73 1.31 1.21 -2.42
C GLY A 73 0.63 1.85 -3.63
N VAL A 74 0.48 3.18 -3.62
CA VAL A 74 -0.22 3.89 -4.69
C VAL A 74 0.65 4.06 -5.94
N LYS A 75 1.96 4.26 -5.78
CA LYS A 75 2.86 4.62 -6.90
C LYS A 75 3.75 3.48 -7.36
N LEU A 76 4.42 2.80 -6.42
CA LEU A 76 5.42 1.79 -6.80
C LEU A 76 4.79 0.48 -7.24
N ILE A 77 3.74 0.04 -6.57
CA ILE A 77 3.10 -1.23 -6.91
C ILE A 77 2.50 -1.20 -8.32
N PRO A 78 1.77 -0.14 -8.74
CA PRO A 78 1.33 -0.03 -10.12
C PRO A 78 2.47 0.04 -11.14
N LEU A 79 3.59 0.68 -10.79
CA LEU A 79 4.78 0.71 -11.66
C LEU A 79 5.34 -0.70 -11.85
N LEU A 80 5.42 -1.48 -10.78
CA LEU A 80 5.86 -2.87 -10.87
C LEU A 80 4.92 -3.70 -11.73
N ALA A 81 3.62 -3.47 -11.61
CA ALA A 81 2.62 -4.14 -12.44
C ALA A 81 2.83 -3.83 -13.92
N GLY A 82 3.22 -2.59 -14.23
CA GLY A 82 3.51 -2.19 -15.60
C GLY A 82 4.75 -2.82 -16.19
N LEU A 83 5.69 -3.31 -15.35
CA LEU A 83 6.90 -3.99 -15.81
C LEU A 83 6.64 -5.45 -16.19
N PHE A 84 5.57 -6.03 -15.75
CA PHE A 84 5.17 -7.39 -16.10
C PHE A 84 4.16 -7.38 -17.23
#